data_bcc51eda479bb27c636f956df22e9ce2
#
_entry.id   bcc51eda479bb27c636f956df22e9ce2
#
_cell.length_a   1.000
_cell.length_b   1.000
_cell.length_c   1.000
_cell.angle_alpha   90.00
_cell.angle_beta   90.00
_cell.angle_gamma   90.00
#
_symmetry.space_group_name_H-M   'P 1'
#
loop_
_entity.id
_entity.type
_entity.pdbx_description
1 polymer ?
#
loop_
_entity_poly.entity_id
_entity_poly.type
_entity_poly.pdbx_seq_one_letter_code
_entity_poly.pdbx_strand_id
1 'polypeptide(L)'
;MNARIAPMNPVHNAPFFQVPRTHVKTSEGMVELPILYYDTSALNAFFLVEQARVEAVLKGTGLSPSLTVGGKALVGLSCFEYRDTSVGVYNEVGLAIAVTPQGEKLALGGWRDLLSTLSHPEERHVAFHIIDLPVTTAAANAAGREIWGYPKFITAIPFKLQGRDFDCQVMLSNNSDEAIMQLSGRMGASLPMAALSLTLLSLREQQLIRTTVNVRGASRLALAGSLRLRVPNQSHPMAQHLHALGLDGAAPLAVSWTH
;
A
#
# COMPACT_ATOMS: atom_id res chain seq x y z
N MET A 1 -14.10 37.34 -17.68
CA MET A 1 -13.56 36.04 -18.09
C MET A 1 -14.32 34.98 -17.31
N ASN A 2 -15.29 34.30 -17.93
CA ASN A 2 -16.02 33.22 -17.28
C ASN A 2 -15.14 31.98 -17.25
N ALA A 3 -14.59 31.63 -16.11
CA ALA A 3 -13.96 30.34 -15.91
C ALA A 3 -15.03 29.27 -16.14
N ARG A 4 -14.89 28.49 -17.21
CA ARG A 4 -15.69 27.27 -17.41
C ARG A 4 -15.29 26.31 -16.27
N ILE A 5 -16.23 26.10 -15.34
CA ILE A 5 -16.11 25.02 -14.36
C ILE A 5 -16.08 23.72 -15.19
N ALA A 6 -14.98 22.99 -15.13
CA ALA A 6 -14.91 21.68 -15.77
C ALA A 6 -16.05 20.80 -15.20
N PRO A 7 -16.72 19.99 -16.03
CA PRO A 7 -17.78 19.12 -15.53
C PRO A 7 -17.19 18.19 -14.47
N MET A 8 -17.80 18.17 -13.28
CA MET A 8 -17.40 17.26 -12.21
C MET A 8 -17.52 15.82 -12.72
N ASN A 9 -16.48 15.03 -12.47
CA ASN A 9 -16.47 13.59 -12.78
C ASN A 9 -17.70 12.96 -12.09
N PRO A 10 -18.60 12.27 -12.81
CA PRO A 10 -19.81 11.67 -12.23
C PRO A 10 -19.50 10.69 -11.08
N VAL A 11 -18.30 10.16 -11.01
CA VAL A 11 -17.83 9.28 -9.92
C VAL A 11 -17.89 9.98 -8.56
N HIS A 12 -17.65 11.30 -8.48
CA HIS A 12 -17.72 12.05 -7.22
C HIS A 12 -19.12 12.01 -6.58
N ASN A 13 -20.17 11.83 -7.36
CA ASN A 13 -21.55 11.74 -6.89
C ASN A 13 -22.00 10.31 -6.57
N ALA A 14 -21.14 9.31 -6.74
CA ALA A 14 -21.51 7.94 -6.44
C ALA A 14 -21.79 7.77 -4.93
N PRO A 15 -22.83 6.99 -4.54
CA PRO A 15 -23.22 6.81 -3.14
C PRO A 15 -22.08 6.34 -2.23
N PHE A 16 -21.11 5.62 -2.78
CA PHE A 16 -19.92 5.17 -2.07
C PHE A 16 -19.10 6.33 -1.48
N PHE A 17 -19.07 7.48 -2.14
CA PHE A 17 -18.31 8.66 -1.72
C PHE A 17 -19.14 9.67 -0.93
N GLN A 18 -20.44 9.41 -0.76
CA GLN A 18 -21.34 10.26 0.04
C GLN A 18 -21.26 9.85 1.52
N VAL A 19 -20.19 10.26 2.19
CA VAL A 19 -19.91 9.93 3.59
C VAL A 19 -19.75 11.21 4.41
N PRO A 20 -20.08 11.18 5.73
CA PRO A 20 -19.81 12.30 6.62
C PRO A 20 -18.34 12.69 6.57
N ARG A 21 -18.06 13.99 6.60
CA ARG A 21 -16.72 14.53 6.47
C ARG A 21 -16.34 15.36 7.67
N THR A 22 -15.08 15.28 8.05
CA THR A 22 -14.44 16.09 9.08
C THR A 22 -13.19 16.75 8.52
N HIS A 23 -12.72 17.82 9.14
CA HIS A 23 -11.54 18.54 8.68
C HIS A 23 -10.45 18.45 9.74
N VAL A 24 -9.24 18.15 9.31
CA VAL A 24 -8.05 18.10 10.16
C VAL A 24 -7.00 19.04 9.58
N LYS A 25 -6.40 19.86 10.42
CA LYS A 25 -5.31 20.76 10.02
C LYS A 25 -4.00 19.99 10.01
N THR A 26 -3.25 20.16 8.93
CA THR A 26 -1.87 19.67 8.78
C THR A 26 -0.93 20.84 8.47
N SER A 27 0.37 20.58 8.44
CA SER A 27 1.38 21.57 8.02
C SER A 27 1.18 22.09 6.60
N GLU A 28 0.57 21.26 5.72
CA GLU A 28 0.31 21.59 4.32
C GLU A 28 -1.13 22.09 4.06
N GLY A 29 -1.90 22.37 5.11
CA GLY A 29 -3.26 22.91 5.01
C GLY A 29 -4.33 22.01 5.63
N MET A 30 -5.60 22.32 5.30
CA MET A 30 -6.74 21.56 5.79
C MET A 30 -6.95 20.30 4.95
N VAL A 31 -7.09 19.16 5.61
CA VAL A 31 -7.39 17.86 4.98
C VAL A 31 -8.79 17.43 5.38
N GLU A 32 -9.60 17.09 4.41
CA GLU A 32 -10.94 16.53 4.62
C GLU A 32 -10.84 15.02 4.81
N LEU A 33 -11.46 14.48 5.86
CA LEU A 33 -11.50 13.05 6.16
C LEU A 33 -12.92 12.49 6.06
N PRO A 34 -13.07 11.25 5.56
CA PRO A 34 -12.02 10.39 5.01
C PRO A 34 -11.42 10.97 3.73
N ILE A 35 -10.14 10.66 3.45
CA ILE A 35 -9.57 10.95 2.14
C ILE A 35 -10.27 10.06 1.11
N LEU A 36 -10.75 10.67 0.04
CA LEU A 36 -11.47 9.97 -1.03
C LEU A 36 -10.59 9.85 -2.27
N TYR A 37 -10.60 8.66 -2.86
CA TYR A 37 -9.83 8.27 -4.04
C TYR A 37 -10.82 7.90 -5.14
N TYR A 38 -11.01 8.78 -6.12
CA TYR A 38 -12.05 8.66 -7.14
C TYR A 38 -11.55 7.90 -8.38
N ASP A 39 -10.27 8.06 -8.71
CA ASP A 39 -9.64 7.39 -9.86
C ASP A 39 -8.22 6.94 -9.51
N THR A 40 -8.00 5.62 -9.60
CA THR A 40 -6.77 4.98 -9.13
C THR A 40 -6.39 3.79 -9.99
N SER A 41 -5.13 3.75 -10.44
CA SER A 41 -4.48 2.50 -10.83
C SER A 41 -3.66 1.95 -9.68
N ALA A 42 -3.68 0.66 -9.48
CA ALA A 42 -2.91 0.00 -8.43
C ALA A 42 -2.37 -1.35 -8.88
N LEU A 43 -1.18 -1.70 -8.39
CA LEU A 43 -0.65 -3.05 -8.42
C LEU A 43 -0.19 -3.41 -7.00
N ASN A 44 -0.74 -4.49 -6.45
CA ASN A 44 -0.34 -5.06 -5.16
C ASN A 44 0.42 -6.36 -5.43
N ALA A 45 1.68 -6.42 -5.07
CA ALA A 45 2.54 -7.58 -5.19
C ALA A 45 2.71 -8.26 -3.81
N PHE A 46 2.46 -9.56 -3.74
CA PHE A 46 2.51 -10.33 -2.50
C PHE A 46 3.69 -11.28 -2.51
N PHE A 47 4.48 -11.25 -1.44
CA PHE A 47 5.68 -12.07 -1.26
C PHE A 47 5.54 -12.93 -0.01
N LEU A 48 6.12 -14.13 -0.04
CA LEU A 48 6.32 -14.95 1.13
C LEU A 48 7.79 -14.85 1.56
N VAL A 49 8.00 -14.28 2.74
CA VAL A 49 9.31 -14.00 3.33
C VAL A 49 9.52 -14.87 4.55
N GLU A 50 10.74 -15.34 4.77
CA GLU A 50 11.11 -16.12 5.97
C GLU A 50 10.64 -15.37 7.24
N GLN A 51 9.89 -16.05 8.10
CA GLN A 51 9.25 -15.44 9.28
C GLN A 51 10.27 -14.75 10.19
N ALA A 52 11.44 -15.33 10.39
CA ALA A 52 12.49 -14.74 11.22
C ALA A 52 12.98 -13.37 10.70
N ARG A 53 13.00 -13.16 9.38
CA ARG A 53 13.35 -11.86 8.78
C ARG A 53 12.26 -10.83 9.07
N VAL A 54 11.01 -11.24 8.95
CA VAL A 54 9.85 -10.38 9.23
C VAL A 54 9.80 -10.00 10.71
N GLU A 55 10.03 -10.94 11.62
CA GLU A 55 10.10 -10.69 13.06
C GLU A 55 11.23 -9.72 13.43
N ALA A 56 12.38 -9.83 12.75
CA ALA A 56 13.48 -8.89 12.97
C ALA A 56 13.10 -7.44 12.59
N VAL A 57 12.36 -7.25 11.48
CA VAL A 57 11.88 -5.93 11.04
C VAL A 57 10.78 -5.39 11.97
N LEU A 58 9.93 -6.27 12.51
CA LEU A 58 8.83 -5.88 13.43
C LEU A 58 9.31 -5.66 14.87
N LYS A 59 10.57 -5.90 15.18
CA LYS A 59 11.09 -5.79 16.56
C LYS A 59 10.81 -4.40 17.16
N GLY A 60 10.18 -4.38 18.33
CA GLY A 60 9.85 -3.14 19.05
C GLY A 60 8.54 -2.48 18.65
N THR A 61 7.81 -3.01 17.65
CA THR A 61 6.51 -2.45 17.24
C THR A 61 5.32 -2.96 18.08
N GLY A 62 5.51 -4.02 18.88
CA GLY A 62 4.40 -4.70 19.58
C GLY A 62 3.48 -5.50 18.64
N LEU A 63 3.94 -5.77 17.41
CA LEU A 63 3.22 -6.54 16.41
C LEU A 63 3.92 -7.88 16.14
N SER A 64 3.13 -8.87 15.73
CA SER A 64 3.61 -10.19 15.29
C SER A 64 3.18 -10.46 13.86
N PRO A 65 3.99 -11.17 13.05
CA PRO A 65 3.58 -11.56 11.71
C PRO A 65 2.33 -12.43 11.75
N SER A 66 1.40 -12.15 10.85
CA SER A 66 0.21 -12.97 10.60
C SER A 66 0.25 -13.55 9.18
N LEU A 67 -0.73 -14.38 8.82
CA LEU A 67 -0.79 -15.07 7.52
C LEU A 67 0.51 -15.84 7.24
N THR A 68 0.96 -16.62 8.22
CA THR A 68 2.16 -17.45 8.11
C THR A 68 1.83 -18.82 7.52
N VAL A 69 2.64 -19.25 6.55
CA VAL A 69 2.51 -20.56 5.91
C VAL A 69 3.91 -21.16 5.73
N GLY A 70 4.15 -22.34 6.28
CA GLY A 70 5.42 -23.05 6.12
C GLY A 70 6.65 -22.27 6.59
N GLY A 71 6.54 -21.53 7.72
CA GLY A 71 7.64 -20.70 8.25
C GLY A 71 7.88 -19.40 7.50
N LYS A 72 6.99 -19.03 6.59
CA LYS A 72 7.03 -17.77 5.84
C LYS A 72 5.84 -16.89 6.20
N ALA A 73 6.03 -15.57 6.21
CA ALA A 73 5.01 -14.58 6.45
C ALA A 73 4.72 -13.75 5.20
N LEU A 74 3.51 -13.21 5.10
CA LEU A 74 3.07 -12.41 3.96
C LEU A 74 3.58 -10.98 4.08
N VAL A 75 4.23 -10.52 3.01
CA VAL A 75 4.67 -9.13 2.80
C VAL A 75 4.03 -8.60 1.54
N GLY A 76 3.48 -7.39 1.59
CA GLY A 76 2.89 -6.69 0.46
C GLY A 76 3.75 -5.50 0.01
N LEU A 77 3.90 -5.34 -1.29
CA LEU A 77 4.42 -4.13 -1.92
C LEU A 77 3.33 -3.62 -2.87
N SER A 78 2.78 -2.46 -2.55
CA SER A 78 1.67 -1.85 -3.29
C SER A 78 2.14 -0.59 -3.98
N CYS A 79 1.88 -0.47 -5.28
CA CYS A 79 2.21 0.70 -6.09
C CYS A 79 0.89 1.33 -6.57
N PHE A 80 0.72 2.63 -6.35
CA PHE A 80 -0.49 3.37 -6.66
C PHE A 80 -0.18 4.59 -7.54
N GLU A 81 -1.04 4.81 -8.52
CA GLU A 81 -1.18 6.07 -9.25
C GLU A 81 -2.57 6.63 -8.95
N TYR A 82 -2.63 7.68 -8.17
CA TYR A 82 -3.86 8.37 -7.79
C TYR A 82 -4.08 9.58 -8.72
N ARG A 83 -5.00 9.45 -9.67
CA ARG A 83 -5.30 10.48 -10.69
C ARG A 83 -6.37 11.47 -10.26
N ASP A 84 -7.22 11.08 -9.31
CA ASP A 84 -8.27 11.95 -8.76
C ASP A 84 -8.53 11.59 -7.31
N THR A 85 -8.19 12.51 -6.39
CA THR A 85 -8.43 12.36 -4.94
C THR A 85 -8.79 13.67 -4.27
N SER A 86 -9.33 13.59 -3.05
CA SER A 86 -9.62 14.79 -2.24
C SER A 86 -8.37 15.52 -1.70
N VAL A 87 -7.16 14.96 -1.89
CA VAL A 87 -5.88 15.56 -1.50
C VAL A 87 -4.94 15.84 -2.69
N GLY A 88 -5.50 15.78 -3.90
CA GLY A 88 -4.77 16.03 -5.15
C GLY A 88 -4.23 14.76 -5.82
N VAL A 89 -3.51 14.95 -6.92
CA VAL A 89 -2.93 13.88 -7.74
C VAL A 89 -1.55 13.52 -7.21
N TYR A 90 -1.29 12.23 -6.98
CA TYR A 90 0.02 11.76 -6.54
C TYR A 90 0.23 10.27 -6.75
N ASN A 91 1.48 9.82 -6.71
CA ASN A 91 1.84 8.41 -6.69
C ASN A 91 2.33 8.00 -5.30
N GLU A 92 2.14 6.73 -4.97
CA GLU A 92 2.50 6.16 -3.67
C GLU A 92 3.00 4.72 -3.84
N VAL A 93 4.00 4.35 -3.04
CA VAL A 93 4.40 2.94 -2.89
C VAL A 93 4.36 2.59 -1.41
N GLY A 94 3.70 1.47 -1.07
CA GLY A 94 3.60 0.98 0.30
C GLY A 94 4.30 -0.36 0.47
N LEU A 95 5.30 -0.44 1.36
CA LEU A 95 5.84 -1.71 1.85
C LEU A 95 5.15 -2.03 3.17
N ALA A 96 4.49 -3.18 3.25
CA ALA A 96 3.71 -3.56 4.42
C ALA A 96 3.84 -5.05 4.76
N ILE A 97 3.71 -5.37 6.02
CA ILE A 97 3.70 -6.74 6.55
C ILE A 97 2.29 -7.04 7.07
N ALA A 98 1.80 -8.25 6.77
CA ALA A 98 0.58 -8.76 7.40
C ALA A 98 0.86 -9.09 8.87
N VAL A 99 0.13 -8.45 9.79
CA VAL A 99 0.40 -8.48 11.24
C VAL A 99 -0.88 -8.63 12.06
N THR A 100 -0.66 -9.00 13.31
CA THR A 100 -1.64 -8.91 14.42
C THR A 100 -0.94 -8.31 15.64
N PRO A 101 -1.63 -7.66 16.58
CA PRO A 101 -1.06 -7.24 17.85
C PRO A 101 -0.40 -8.41 18.60
N GLN A 102 0.73 -8.15 19.24
CA GLN A 102 1.47 -9.19 19.97
C GLN A 102 0.62 -9.74 21.12
N GLY A 103 0.54 -11.07 21.21
CA GLY A 103 -0.29 -11.74 22.23
C GLY A 103 -1.72 -12.04 21.79
N GLU A 104 -2.22 -11.44 20.72
CA GLU A 104 -3.47 -11.87 20.11
C GLU A 104 -3.27 -13.16 19.31
N LYS A 105 -3.99 -14.20 19.69
CA LYS A 105 -4.02 -15.43 18.88
C LYS A 105 -5.05 -15.26 17.78
N LEU A 106 -4.62 -15.40 16.52
CA LEU A 106 -5.54 -15.52 15.41
C LEU A 106 -6.43 -16.75 15.64
N ALA A 107 -7.73 -16.53 15.72
CA ALA A 107 -8.70 -17.56 16.11
C ALA A 107 -8.79 -18.72 15.10
N LEU A 108 -8.32 -18.54 13.89
CA LEU A 108 -8.58 -19.45 12.79
C LEU A 108 -7.34 -20.13 12.19
N GLY A 109 -6.14 -19.60 12.39
CA GLY A 109 -4.84 -20.13 11.93
C GLY A 109 -4.67 -20.28 10.42
N GLY A 110 -3.55 -19.76 9.90
CA GLY A 110 -3.06 -20.01 8.54
C GLY A 110 -4.00 -19.59 7.41
N TRP A 111 -4.42 -20.54 6.56
CA TRP A 111 -5.23 -20.29 5.37
C TRP A 111 -6.66 -19.76 5.65
N ARG A 112 -7.20 -20.03 6.85
CA ARG A 112 -8.52 -19.50 7.27
C ARG A 112 -8.45 -18.01 7.53
N ASP A 113 -7.32 -17.50 8.02
CA ASP A 113 -7.12 -16.07 8.20
C ASP A 113 -6.96 -15.37 6.86
N LEU A 114 -6.39 -16.05 5.85
CA LEU A 114 -6.38 -15.55 4.49
C LEU A 114 -7.81 -15.44 3.93
N LEU A 115 -8.68 -16.40 4.19
CA LEU A 115 -10.09 -16.33 3.79
C LEU A 115 -10.85 -15.23 4.55
N SER A 116 -10.49 -14.94 5.80
CA SER A 116 -11.09 -13.85 6.57
C SER A 116 -10.80 -12.48 5.94
N THR A 117 -9.74 -12.34 5.15
CA THR A 117 -9.48 -11.12 4.38
C THR A 117 -10.55 -10.83 3.33
N LEU A 118 -11.38 -11.82 2.97
CA LEU A 118 -12.53 -11.68 2.09
C LEU A 118 -13.80 -11.26 2.84
N SER A 119 -13.79 -11.32 4.18
CA SER A 119 -14.91 -10.87 5.03
C SER A 119 -14.97 -9.34 5.12
N HIS A 120 -15.98 -8.81 5.81
CA HIS A 120 -16.10 -7.37 6.05
C HIS A 120 -14.86 -6.82 6.76
N PRO A 121 -14.31 -5.66 6.33
CA PRO A 121 -13.08 -5.10 6.88
C PRO A 121 -13.07 -4.90 8.39
N GLU A 122 -14.25 -4.67 8.98
CA GLU A 122 -14.44 -4.44 10.41
C GLU A 122 -14.25 -5.71 11.24
N GLU A 123 -14.49 -6.88 10.65
CA GLU A 123 -14.40 -8.19 11.31
C GLU A 123 -13.01 -8.85 11.14
N ARG A 124 -12.10 -8.19 10.40
CA ARG A 124 -10.78 -8.77 10.11
C ARG A 124 -9.85 -8.65 11.29
N HIS A 125 -9.27 -9.76 11.69
CA HIS A 125 -8.19 -9.82 12.68
C HIS A 125 -6.81 -9.51 12.07
N VAL A 126 -6.67 -9.69 10.77
CA VAL A 126 -5.42 -9.42 10.04
C VAL A 126 -5.41 -7.97 9.54
N ALA A 127 -4.32 -7.29 9.81
CA ALA A 127 -4.06 -5.96 9.28
C ALA A 127 -2.67 -5.90 8.65
N PHE A 128 -2.41 -4.88 7.86
CA PHE A 128 -1.10 -4.60 7.28
C PHE A 128 -0.42 -3.46 8.03
N HIS A 129 0.76 -3.72 8.56
CA HIS A 129 1.61 -2.68 9.15
C HIS A 129 2.51 -2.09 8.07
N ILE A 130 2.39 -0.78 7.88
CA ILE A 130 3.19 -0.04 6.88
C ILE A 130 4.58 0.23 7.42
N ILE A 131 5.61 -0.23 6.71
CA ILE A 131 7.02 -0.04 7.07
C ILE A 131 7.61 1.16 6.35
N ASP A 132 7.30 1.34 5.06
CA ASP A 132 7.71 2.47 4.23
C ASP A 132 6.56 2.90 3.34
N LEU A 133 6.40 4.22 3.15
CA LEU A 133 5.29 4.78 2.35
C LEU A 133 5.72 6.04 1.59
N PRO A 134 6.68 5.95 0.63
CA PRO A 134 7.03 7.08 -0.23
C PRO A 134 5.85 7.60 -1.04
N VAL A 135 5.80 8.92 -1.20
CA VAL A 135 4.78 9.65 -1.95
C VAL A 135 5.40 10.77 -2.78
N THR A 136 4.68 11.26 -3.78
CA THR A 136 5.21 12.30 -4.67
C THR A 136 4.85 13.73 -4.24
N THR A 137 3.96 13.94 -3.26
CA THR A 137 3.50 15.30 -2.88
C THR A 137 3.64 15.59 -1.38
N ALA A 138 3.86 16.86 -1.05
CA ALA A 138 3.94 17.34 0.32
C ALA A 138 2.60 17.17 1.07
N ALA A 139 1.47 17.45 0.42
CA ALA A 139 0.15 17.29 1.03
C ALA A 139 -0.14 15.85 1.46
N ALA A 140 0.14 14.86 0.58
CA ALA A 140 -0.03 13.44 0.90
C ALA A 140 0.95 12.98 2.00
N ASN A 141 2.18 13.54 2.01
CA ASN A 141 3.18 13.27 3.05
C ASN A 141 2.71 13.79 4.41
N ALA A 142 2.31 15.05 4.50
CA ALA A 142 1.84 15.69 5.74
C ALA A 142 0.61 14.95 6.30
N ALA A 143 -0.40 14.72 5.47
CA ALA A 143 -1.61 14.00 5.87
C ALA A 143 -1.26 12.63 6.47
N GLY A 144 -0.43 11.81 5.79
CA GLY A 144 -0.07 10.49 6.27
C GLY A 144 0.73 10.48 7.56
N ARG A 145 1.71 11.37 7.69
CA ARG A 145 2.56 11.44 8.88
C ARG A 145 1.84 12.01 10.10
N GLU A 146 1.11 13.11 9.91
CA GLU A 146 0.54 13.87 11.01
C GLU A 146 -0.77 13.29 11.52
N ILE A 147 -1.58 12.67 10.64
CA ILE A 147 -2.87 12.07 11.02
C ILE A 147 -2.70 10.63 11.49
N TRP A 148 -1.95 9.81 10.74
CA TRP A 148 -1.86 8.36 10.97
C TRP A 148 -0.49 7.88 11.45
N GLY A 149 0.53 8.73 11.48
CA GLY A 149 1.88 8.30 11.86
C GLY A 149 2.56 7.39 10.83
N TYR A 150 2.12 7.41 9.56
CA TYR A 150 2.77 6.60 8.52
C TYR A 150 4.19 7.07 8.24
N PRO A 151 5.13 6.14 7.96
CA PRO A 151 6.53 6.46 7.65
C PRO A 151 6.68 6.98 6.22
N LYS A 152 6.01 8.12 5.92
CA LYS A 152 6.06 8.73 4.60
C LYS A 152 7.33 9.57 4.40
N PHE A 153 7.78 9.61 3.15
CA PHE A 153 8.79 10.54 2.66
C PHE A 153 8.48 10.92 1.21
N ILE A 154 8.99 12.08 0.77
CA ILE A 154 8.69 12.63 -0.55
C ILE A 154 9.81 12.25 -1.52
N THR A 155 9.45 11.65 -2.65
CA THR A 155 10.36 11.36 -3.75
C THR A 155 9.59 11.16 -5.07
N ALA A 156 10.31 11.16 -6.21
CA ALA A 156 9.72 10.81 -7.49
C ALA A 156 9.38 9.31 -7.55
N ILE A 157 8.21 9.00 -8.09
CA ILE A 157 7.71 7.63 -8.26
C ILE A 157 7.16 7.48 -9.68
N PRO A 158 8.00 7.25 -10.70
CA PRO A 158 7.54 6.87 -12.02
C PRO A 158 6.68 5.61 -11.96
N PHE A 159 5.48 5.67 -12.53
CA PHE A 159 4.51 4.57 -12.55
C PHE A 159 4.03 4.35 -13.98
N LYS A 160 4.03 3.09 -14.43
CA LYS A 160 3.54 2.70 -15.74
C LYS A 160 2.83 1.36 -15.66
N LEU A 161 1.55 1.35 -16.02
CA LEU A 161 0.73 0.15 -16.14
C LEU A 161 0.08 0.16 -17.52
N GLN A 162 0.46 -0.77 -18.39
CA GLN A 162 -0.08 -0.90 -19.75
C GLN A 162 -0.48 -2.35 -20.02
N GLY A 163 -1.78 -2.63 -19.95
CA GLY A 163 -2.28 -3.99 -20.07
C GLY A 163 -1.70 -4.90 -18.98
N ARG A 164 -0.73 -5.75 -19.33
CA ARG A 164 -0.03 -6.63 -18.37
C ARG A 164 1.42 -6.22 -18.12
N ASP A 165 1.91 -5.19 -18.77
CA ASP A 165 3.27 -4.69 -18.58
C ASP A 165 3.26 -3.64 -17.47
N PHE A 166 4.17 -3.80 -16.52
CA PHE A 166 4.26 -2.95 -15.33
C PHE A 166 5.70 -2.49 -15.09
N ASP A 167 5.84 -1.23 -14.74
CA ASP A 167 7.08 -0.64 -14.23
C ASP A 167 6.74 0.44 -13.20
N CYS A 168 7.29 0.31 -12.00
CA CYS A 168 7.20 1.33 -10.95
C CYS A 168 8.53 1.43 -10.23
N GLN A 169 9.01 2.66 -10.05
CA GLN A 169 10.26 2.94 -9.38
C GLN A 169 10.04 3.90 -8.22
N VAL A 170 10.80 3.73 -7.16
CA VAL A 170 10.95 4.73 -6.09
C VAL A 170 12.36 5.31 -6.25
N MET A 171 12.45 6.58 -6.59
CA MET A 171 13.73 7.23 -6.84
C MET A 171 14.39 7.66 -5.52
N LEU A 172 15.72 7.80 -5.52
CA LEU A 172 16.47 8.25 -4.34
C LEU A 172 16.10 9.70 -3.95
N SER A 173 15.80 10.53 -4.94
CA SER A 173 15.26 11.88 -4.78
C SER A 173 14.49 12.32 -6.03
N ASN A 174 13.83 13.47 -5.99
CA ASN A 174 13.10 14.01 -7.15
C ASN A 174 14.00 14.31 -8.36
N ASN A 175 15.29 14.52 -8.15
CA ASN A 175 16.27 14.88 -9.19
C ASN A 175 17.33 13.81 -9.41
N SER A 176 17.13 12.58 -8.90
CA SER A 176 18.06 11.46 -9.05
C SER A 176 17.64 10.54 -10.18
N ASP A 177 18.61 10.04 -10.93
CA ASP A 177 18.41 8.90 -11.85
C ASP A 177 18.59 7.56 -11.15
N GLU A 178 18.98 7.56 -9.87
CA GLU A 178 19.16 6.36 -9.06
C GLU A 178 17.83 5.97 -8.38
N ALA A 179 17.44 4.71 -8.53
CA ALA A 179 16.27 4.14 -7.87
C ALA A 179 16.64 3.48 -6.52
N ILE A 180 15.81 3.69 -5.50
CA ILE A 180 15.83 2.90 -4.26
C ILE A 180 15.37 1.49 -4.58
N MET A 181 14.28 1.36 -5.35
CA MET A 181 13.72 0.09 -5.79
C MET A 181 13.01 0.22 -7.14
N GLN A 182 12.89 -0.88 -7.85
CA GLN A 182 12.07 -1.01 -9.07
C GLN A 182 11.32 -2.34 -9.05
N LEU A 183 10.00 -2.29 -9.25
CA LEU A 183 9.19 -3.47 -9.55
C LEU A 183 8.78 -3.40 -11.02
N SER A 184 9.28 -4.35 -11.84
CA SER A 184 9.01 -4.30 -13.28
C SER A 184 8.88 -5.69 -13.89
N GLY A 185 8.22 -5.76 -15.05
CA GLY A 185 8.03 -6.97 -15.83
C GLY A 185 6.61 -7.10 -16.37
N ARG A 186 6.25 -8.32 -16.76
CA ARG A 186 4.94 -8.65 -17.35
C ARG A 186 4.18 -9.62 -16.45
N MET A 187 2.96 -9.27 -16.06
CA MET A 187 2.07 -10.12 -15.27
C MET A 187 1.63 -11.35 -16.08
N GLY A 188 1.41 -12.45 -15.38
CA GLY A 188 0.88 -13.69 -15.95
C GLY A 188 -0.59 -13.58 -16.37
N ALA A 189 -1.19 -14.72 -16.68
CA ALA A 189 -2.63 -14.81 -16.91
C ALA A 189 -3.39 -14.39 -15.63
N SER A 190 -4.52 -13.73 -15.82
CA SER A 190 -5.27 -13.14 -14.71
C SER A 190 -6.74 -13.54 -14.74
N LEU A 191 -7.34 -13.60 -13.55
CA LEU A 191 -8.77 -13.82 -13.34
C LEU A 191 -9.38 -12.54 -12.74
N PRO A 192 -10.64 -12.23 -13.07
CA PRO A 192 -11.37 -11.15 -12.40
C PRO A 192 -11.53 -11.45 -10.91
N MET A 193 -11.42 -10.41 -10.08
CA MET A 193 -11.74 -10.47 -8.66
C MET A 193 -12.35 -9.14 -8.20
N ALA A 194 -13.04 -9.15 -7.08
CA ALA A 194 -13.45 -7.91 -6.43
C ALA A 194 -12.23 -7.19 -5.85
N ALA A 195 -12.26 -5.86 -5.83
CA ALA A 195 -11.24 -5.09 -5.13
C ALA A 195 -11.27 -5.41 -3.62
N LEU A 196 -10.09 -5.53 -3.02
CA LEU A 196 -9.95 -5.89 -1.61
C LEU A 196 -9.84 -4.61 -0.77
N SER A 197 -10.76 -4.45 0.16
CA SER A 197 -10.61 -3.45 1.22
C SER A 197 -9.47 -3.86 2.16
N LEU A 198 -8.76 -2.90 2.73
CA LEU A 198 -7.60 -3.14 3.57
C LEU A 198 -7.85 -2.66 5.01
N THR A 199 -7.26 -3.33 5.97
CA THR A 199 -7.09 -2.84 7.33
C THR A 199 -5.61 -2.58 7.54
N LEU A 200 -5.28 -1.36 7.96
CA LEU A 200 -3.91 -0.93 8.20
C LEU A 200 -3.70 -0.68 9.68
N LEU A 201 -2.51 -1.00 10.17
CA LEU A 201 -2.04 -0.64 11.51
C LEU A 201 -0.82 0.27 11.39
N SER A 202 -0.84 1.37 12.11
CA SER A 202 0.28 2.28 12.25
C SER A 202 0.52 2.64 13.70
N LEU A 203 1.70 3.15 14.00
CA LEU A 203 2.08 3.64 15.32
C LEU A 203 2.25 5.16 15.26
N ARG A 204 1.50 5.87 16.08
CA ARG A 204 1.67 7.31 16.29
C ARG A 204 1.80 7.57 17.79
N GLU A 205 2.89 8.20 18.20
CA GLU A 205 3.15 8.52 19.61
C GLU A 205 2.96 7.29 20.54
N GLN A 206 3.44 6.12 20.09
CA GLN A 206 3.30 4.81 20.73
C GLN A 206 1.85 4.28 20.83
N GLN A 207 0.90 4.95 20.23
CA GLN A 207 -0.47 4.46 20.12
C GLN A 207 -0.67 3.73 18.80
N LEU A 208 -1.31 2.56 18.88
CA LEU A 208 -1.67 1.78 17.70
C LEU A 208 -2.95 2.37 17.08
N ILE A 209 -2.84 2.82 15.84
CA ILE A 209 -3.95 3.34 15.05
C ILE A 209 -4.40 2.28 14.05
N ARG A 210 -5.68 1.96 14.05
CA ARG A 210 -6.32 1.10 13.05
C ARG A 210 -7.04 1.95 12.03
N THR A 211 -6.72 1.75 10.76
CA THR A 211 -7.34 2.46 9.63
C THR A 211 -7.98 1.47 8.69
N THR A 212 -9.24 1.70 8.32
CA THR A 212 -9.93 0.91 7.30
C THR A 212 -9.89 1.65 5.97
N VAL A 213 -9.46 0.97 4.92
CA VAL A 213 -9.47 1.46 3.54
C VAL A 213 -10.53 0.66 2.79
N ASN A 214 -11.69 1.26 2.59
CA ASN A 214 -12.76 0.67 1.80
C ASN A 214 -12.49 0.87 0.31
N VAL A 215 -12.48 -0.22 -0.45
CA VAL A 215 -12.21 -0.19 -1.89
C VAL A 215 -13.39 -0.80 -2.64
N ARG A 216 -13.84 -0.13 -3.70
CA ARG A 216 -14.82 -0.66 -4.65
C ARG A 216 -14.27 -0.57 -6.06
N GLY A 217 -14.63 -1.53 -6.88
CA GLY A 217 -14.21 -1.56 -8.27
C GLY A 217 -13.86 -2.97 -8.74
N ALA A 218 -13.53 -3.08 -10.01
CA ALA A 218 -13.03 -4.31 -10.60
C ALA A 218 -11.51 -4.41 -10.37
N SER A 219 -11.06 -5.60 -10.03
CA SER A 219 -9.66 -5.93 -9.89
C SER A 219 -9.37 -7.25 -10.61
N ARG A 220 -8.12 -7.58 -10.76
CA ARG A 220 -7.68 -8.85 -11.35
C ARG A 220 -6.61 -9.46 -10.46
N LEU A 221 -6.66 -10.78 -10.31
CA LEU A 221 -5.62 -11.57 -9.65
C LEU A 221 -4.81 -12.31 -10.71
N ALA A 222 -3.50 -12.24 -10.63
CA ALA A 222 -2.59 -12.92 -11.55
C ALA A 222 -1.41 -13.56 -10.82
N LEU A 223 -0.78 -14.55 -11.45
CA LEU A 223 0.58 -14.94 -11.10
C LEU A 223 1.56 -13.84 -11.52
N ALA A 224 2.70 -13.78 -10.84
CA ALA A 224 3.71 -12.73 -11.07
C ALA A 224 4.22 -12.65 -12.51
N GLY A 225 4.24 -13.75 -13.25
CA GLY A 225 4.83 -13.79 -14.59
C GLY A 225 6.33 -13.52 -14.53
N SER A 226 6.79 -12.50 -15.28
CA SER A 226 8.19 -12.05 -15.26
C SER A 226 8.47 -10.89 -14.29
N LEU A 227 7.48 -10.47 -13.47
CA LEU A 227 7.69 -9.41 -12.49
C LEU A 227 8.83 -9.75 -11.54
N ARG A 228 9.71 -8.77 -11.31
CA ARG A 228 10.83 -8.87 -10.35
C ARG A 228 10.98 -7.54 -9.63
N LEU A 229 11.23 -7.65 -8.33
CA LEU A 229 11.65 -6.53 -7.52
C LEU A 229 13.18 -6.43 -7.56
N ARG A 230 13.72 -5.26 -7.86
CA ARG A 230 15.14 -4.93 -7.80
C ARG A 230 15.35 -3.82 -6.79
N VAL A 231 16.41 -3.92 -6.01
CA VAL A 231 16.77 -2.96 -4.96
C VAL A 231 18.24 -2.56 -5.15
N PRO A 232 18.52 -1.67 -6.14
CA PRO A 232 19.90 -1.30 -6.47
C PRO A 232 20.58 -0.48 -5.37
N ASN A 233 19.84 0.35 -4.64
CA ASN A 233 20.38 1.16 -3.56
C ASN A 233 20.64 0.31 -2.31
N GLN A 234 21.70 0.65 -1.54
CA GLN A 234 22.10 -0.09 -0.35
C GLN A 234 21.98 0.76 0.94
N SER A 235 21.93 2.08 0.81
CA SER A 235 22.07 2.99 1.93
C SER A 235 20.74 3.57 2.44
N HIS A 236 19.74 3.71 1.54
CA HIS A 236 18.45 4.29 1.91
C HIS A 236 17.69 3.37 2.89
N PRO A 237 17.03 3.88 3.95
CA PRO A 237 16.29 3.05 4.93
C PRO A 237 15.30 2.07 4.29
N MET A 238 14.51 2.50 3.31
CA MET A 238 13.59 1.61 2.59
C MET A 238 14.32 0.47 1.87
N ALA A 239 15.48 0.75 1.25
CA ALA A 239 16.29 -0.29 0.60
C ALA A 239 16.81 -1.29 1.65
N GLN A 240 17.25 -0.81 2.81
CA GLN A 240 17.69 -1.67 3.92
C GLN A 240 16.56 -2.59 4.41
N HIS A 241 15.32 -2.09 4.53
CA HIS A 241 14.16 -2.93 4.86
C HIS A 241 13.92 -4.00 3.79
N LEU A 242 13.95 -3.63 2.51
CA LEU A 242 13.75 -4.57 1.40
C LEU A 242 14.86 -5.65 1.36
N HIS A 243 16.11 -5.28 1.60
CA HIS A 243 17.22 -6.23 1.71
C HIS A 243 17.11 -7.13 2.96
N ALA A 244 16.75 -6.56 4.11
CA ALA A 244 16.53 -7.34 5.34
C ALA A 244 15.43 -8.39 5.15
N LEU A 245 14.37 -8.05 4.43
CA LEU A 245 13.31 -8.98 4.05
C LEU A 245 13.73 -9.98 2.94
N GLY A 246 14.89 -9.79 2.29
CA GLY A 246 15.38 -10.66 1.21
C GLY A 246 14.58 -10.52 -0.08
N LEU A 247 14.10 -9.31 -0.37
CA LEU A 247 13.21 -9.06 -1.50
C LEU A 247 13.94 -8.61 -2.77
N ASP A 248 15.25 -8.32 -2.72
CA ASP A 248 16.02 -8.02 -3.93
C ASP A 248 16.10 -9.24 -4.85
N GLY A 249 15.76 -9.05 -6.13
CA GLY A 249 15.64 -10.10 -7.14
C GLY A 249 14.38 -10.98 -7.00
N ALA A 250 13.56 -10.78 -5.97
CA ALA A 250 12.42 -11.65 -5.70
C ALA A 250 11.28 -11.47 -6.74
N ALA A 251 10.61 -12.59 -7.03
CA ALA A 251 9.34 -12.61 -7.74
C ALA A 251 8.19 -12.63 -6.73
N PRO A 252 7.12 -11.85 -6.92
CA PRO A 252 5.91 -12.02 -6.13
C PRO A 252 5.31 -13.43 -6.28
N LEU A 253 4.65 -13.92 -5.24
CA LEU A 253 3.83 -15.12 -5.32
C LEU A 253 2.62 -14.91 -6.23
N ALA A 254 1.98 -13.77 -6.04
CA ALA A 254 0.80 -13.34 -6.80
C ALA A 254 0.75 -11.81 -6.81
N VAL A 255 -0.02 -11.27 -7.76
CA VAL A 255 -0.30 -9.84 -7.85
C VAL A 255 -1.79 -9.60 -8.02
N SER A 256 -2.32 -8.55 -7.41
CA SER A 256 -3.62 -8.02 -7.77
C SER A 256 -3.45 -6.62 -8.37
N TRP A 257 -4.27 -6.28 -9.36
CA TRP A 257 -4.16 -4.99 -10.02
C TRP A 257 -5.52 -4.47 -10.52
N THR A 258 -5.62 -3.16 -10.59
CA THR A 258 -6.76 -2.42 -11.15
C THR A 258 -6.22 -1.29 -12.02
N HIS A 259 -7.04 -0.88 -12.98
CA HIS A 259 -6.69 0.21 -13.90
C HIS A 259 -7.92 1.07 -14.18
#